data_b580769beb5f219516e1764f4abd5174
#
_entry.id   b580769beb5f219516e1764f4abd5174
#
_cell.length_a   1.000
_cell.length_b   1.000
_cell.length_c   1.000
_cell.angle_alpha   90.00
_cell.angle_beta   90.00
_cell.angle_gamma   90.00
#
_symmetry.space_group_name_H-M   'P 1'
#
loop_
_entity.id
_entity.type
_entity.pdbx_description
1 polymer ?
#
loop_
_entity_poly.entity_id
_entity_poly.type
_entity_poly.pdbx_seq_one_letter_code
_entity_poly.pdbx_strand_id
1 'polypeptide(L)'
;MKLPVRLLVLMFWIPASSSDKTHTCPPCPAPEAAGGPSVFLFPPKPKDTLMISRTPEVTCVVVDVSHEDPEVKFNWYVDGVEVHNAKTKPREEQYNSTYRVVSVLTVLHQDWLNGKEYKCQVSNKALPAPIEKTISKAKGQPREPQVYTLPPCRDELTKNQVSLWCLVKGFYPSDIAVEWESNGQPENNYKTTPPVLDSDGSFFLYSKLTVDKSRWQQGNVFSCSVMHEALHNHYTQKSLSLSPGKGGSGGSGGSGGSGGSGGSGGSGGSGGSGGSGGSGGSGGSGGSGGSGGSGGSGGSGGSGGSAPTSSSTKKTQLQLEHLLLELQMILNGINNYKNPKLTRMLTFKFYMPKKATELKHLQCLEEELKPLEEVLNLAQSKNFHLRPRDLISNINVIVLELKGSETTFMCEYADETATIVEFLNRWITFASSIISTLT
;
A
#
# COMPACT_ATOMS: atom_id res chain seq x y z
N MET A 1 -17.17 -88.52 -17.30
CA MET A 1 -17.15 -88.64 -18.77
C MET A 1 -16.72 -87.28 -19.37
N LYS A 2 -15.57 -87.29 -19.98
CA LYS A 2 -14.99 -86.12 -20.60
C LYS A 2 -15.38 -86.06 -22.07
N LEU A 3 -15.82 -84.90 -22.55
CA LEU A 3 -15.88 -84.61 -23.95
C LEU A 3 -15.08 -83.34 -24.26
N PRO A 4 -14.22 -83.32 -25.27
CA PRO A 4 -13.41 -82.16 -25.62
C PRO A 4 -14.15 -81.30 -26.67
N VAL A 5 -14.11 -80.01 -26.46
CA VAL A 5 -14.60 -79.02 -27.43
C VAL A 5 -13.44 -78.77 -28.43
N ARG A 6 -13.69 -79.11 -29.69
CA ARG A 6 -12.79 -78.79 -30.79
C ARG A 6 -13.00 -77.36 -31.23
N LEU A 7 -11.94 -76.57 -31.14
CA LEU A 7 -11.84 -75.20 -31.66
C LEU A 7 -11.58 -75.27 -33.20
N LEU A 8 -12.52 -74.86 -33.98
CA LEU A 8 -12.35 -74.71 -35.42
C LEU A 8 -11.73 -73.32 -35.71
N VAL A 9 -10.45 -73.35 -36.15
CA VAL A 9 -9.78 -72.13 -36.64
C VAL A 9 -10.06 -72.03 -38.12
N LEU A 10 -10.88 -71.05 -38.49
CA LEU A 10 -11.09 -70.63 -39.89
C LEU A 10 -9.95 -69.66 -40.29
N MET A 11 -9.03 -70.18 -41.08
CA MET A 11 -8.04 -69.37 -41.76
C MET A 11 -8.70 -68.67 -42.92
N PHE A 12 -8.96 -67.36 -42.83
CA PHE A 12 -9.23 -66.53 -43.98
C PHE A 12 -7.91 -66.08 -44.62
N TRP A 13 -7.68 -66.58 -45.78
CA TRP A 13 -6.60 -66.11 -46.65
C TRP A 13 -7.08 -64.77 -47.25
N ILE A 14 -6.41 -63.66 -46.92
CA ILE A 14 -6.55 -62.37 -47.58
C ILE A 14 -5.37 -62.24 -48.52
N PRO A 15 -5.57 -61.97 -49.80
CA PRO A 15 -4.49 -61.75 -50.71
C PRO A 15 -3.80 -60.43 -50.41
N ALA A 16 -2.47 -60.48 -50.25
CA ALA A 16 -1.64 -59.31 -50.09
C ALA A 16 -1.65 -58.50 -51.40
N SER A 17 -2.39 -57.41 -51.42
CA SER A 17 -2.24 -56.38 -52.44
C SER A 17 -1.11 -55.44 -51.93
N SER A 18 0.06 -55.65 -52.53
CA SER A 18 1.21 -54.73 -52.36
C SER A 18 0.87 -53.41 -53.07
N SER A 19 0.48 -52.44 -52.32
CA SER A 19 0.55 -51.06 -52.76
C SER A 19 1.57 -50.35 -51.84
N ASP A 20 2.79 -50.34 -52.31
CA ASP A 20 3.85 -49.50 -51.79
C ASP A 20 3.43 -48.02 -52.01
N LYS A 21 2.66 -47.47 -51.06
CA LYS A 21 2.61 -46.05 -50.83
C LYS A 21 3.51 -45.78 -49.63
N THR A 22 4.78 -45.50 -49.93
CA THR A 22 5.62 -44.77 -49.02
C THR A 22 4.93 -43.47 -48.61
N HIS A 23 4.19 -43.50 -47.51
CA HIS A 23 3.82 -42.30 -46.80
C HIS A 23 5.12 -41.70 -46.28
N THR A 24 5.84 -40.96 -47.12
CA THR A 24 6.76 -39.95 -46.66
C THR A 24 5.90 -38.98 -45.86
N CYS A 25 6.05 -38.97 -44.54
CA CYS A 25 5.60 -37.83 -43.71
C CYS A 25 6.09 -36.58 -44.44
N PRO A 26 5.22 -35.56 -44.64
CA PRO A 26 5.72 -34.28 -45.09
C PRO A 26 6.86 -33.88 -44.15
N PRO A 27 7.99 -33.38 -44.67
CA PRO A 27 9.08 -32.93 -43.83
C PRO A 27 8.44 -32.03 -42.80
N CYS A 28 8.73 -32.29 -41.51
CA CYS A 28 8.40 -31.34 -40.46
C CYS A 28 8.84 -29.98 -40.99
N PRO A 29 8.00 -28.94 -40.93
CA PRO A 29 8.44 -27.62 -41.28
C PRO A 29 9.74 -27.41 -40.50
N ALA A 30 10.80 -27.07 -41.26
CA ALA A 30 12.06 -26.73 -40.64
C ALA A 30 11.70 -25.78 -39.48
N PRO A 31 12.29 -25.92 -38.26
CA PRO A 31 12.06 -24.98 -37.25
C PRO A 31 12.29 -23.63 -37.90
N GLU A 32 11.24 -22.81 -37.99
CA GLU A 32 11.36 -21.43 -38.48
C GLU A 32 12.57 -20.90 -37.74
N ALA A 33 13.56 -20.48 -38.54
CA ALA A 33 14.86 -20.03 -38.01
C ALA A 33 14.57 -19.15 -36.85
N ALA A 34 15.06 -19.55 -35.68
CA ALA A 34 14.70 -18.98 -34.39
C ALA A 34 14.67 -17.46 -34.57
N GLY A 35 13.49 -16.88 -34.53
CA GLY A 35 13.32 -15.47 -34.74
C GLY A 35 14.28 -14.75 -33.80
N GLY A 36 14.82 -13.61 -34.23
CA GLY A 36 15.78 -12.83 -33.47
C GLY A 36 15.34 -12.53 -32.01
N PRO A 37 16.02 -11.66 -31.33
CA PRO A 37 15.79 -11.41 -29.89
C PRO A 37 14.34 -11.11 -29.54
N SER A 38 13.92 -11.57 -28.35
CA SER A 38 12.58 -11.34 -27.80
C SER A 38 12.63 -10.19 -26.79
N VAL A 39 11.59 -9.35 -26.77
CA VAL A 39 11.51 -8.15 -25.92
C VAL A 39 10.36 -8.26 -24.94
N PHE A 40 10.64 -8.03 -23.67
CA PHE A 40 9.69 -8.03 -22.57
C PHE A 40 9.76 -6.71 -21.80
N LEU A 41 8.61 -6.14 -21.46
CA LEU A 41 8.50 -4.90 -20.73
C LEU A 41 7.76 -5.14 -19.39
N PHE A 42 8.39 -4.75 -18.28
CA PHE A 42 7.89 -4.99 -16.94
C PHE A 42 7.52 -3.68 -16.25
N PRO A 43 6.36 -3.64 -15.55
CA PRO A 43 5.95 -2.47 -14.80
C PRO A 43 6.82 -2.26 -13.56
N PRO A 44 6.77 -1.06 -12.96
CA PRO A 44 7.36 -0.81 -11.67
C PRO A 44 6.66 -1.64 -10.58
N LYS A 45 7.39 -1.94 -9.51
CA LYS A 45 6.81 -2.63 -8.35
C LYS A 45 5.77 -1.73 -7.68
N PRO A 46 4.60 -2.25 -7.25
CA PRO A 46 3.55 -1.45 -6.63
C PRO A 46 4.04 -0.62 -5.45
N LYS A 47 4.84 -1.20 -4.56
CA LYS A 47 5.42 -0.47 -3.42
C LYS A 47 6.29 0.70 -3.86
N ASP A 48 7.05 0.55 -4.95
CA ASP A 48 7.94 1.61 -5.44
C ASP A 48 7.17 2.79 -6.04
N THR A 49 5.97 2.55 -6.58
CA THR A 49 5.11 3.61 -7.13
C THR A 49 4.31 4.34 -6.05
N LEU A 50 4.05 3.69 -4.90
CA LEU A 50 3.23 4.23 -3.82
C LEU A 50 4.03 4.90 -2.71
N MET A 51 5.32 4.54 -2.56
CA MET A 51 6.21 5.11 -1.55
C MET A 51 7.20 6.07 -2.19
N ILE A 52 7.18 7.32 -1.75
CA ILE A 52 8.10 8.38 -2.22
C ILE A 52 9.57 8.09 -1.92
N SER A 53 9.84 7.38 -0.83
CA SER A 53 11.20 6.95 -0.47
C SER A 53 11.82 5.99 -1.47
N ARG A 54 11.02 5.43 -2.38
CA ARG A 54 11.44 4.44 -3.36
C ARG A 54 11.52 5.03 -4.76
N THR A 55 12.21 4.32 -5.65
CA THR A 55 12.38 4.72 -7.03
C THR A 55 11.67 3.72 -7.93
N PRO A 56 10.49 4.06 -8.49
CA PRO A 56 9.82 3.19 -9.44
C PRO A 56 10.58 3.18 -10.77
N GLU A 57 10.67 2.00 -11.36
CA GLU A 57 11.40 1.75 -12.60
C GLU A 57 10.60 0.85 -13.52
N VAL A 58 10.51 1.23 -14.80
CA VAL A 58 10.05 0.37 -15.88
C VAL A 58 11.26 -0.34 -16.46
N THR A 59 11.18 -1.66 -16.64
CA THR A 59 12.31 -2.48 -17.06
C THR A 59 12.02 -3.14 -18.40
N CYS A 60 12.89 -2.90 -19.38
CA CYS A 60 12.86 -3.54 -20.69
C CYS A 60 13.94 -4.60 -20.75
N VAL A 61 13.55 -5.85 -21.03
CA VAL A 61 14.45 -7.00 -21.06
C VAL A 61 14.46 -7.58 -22.47
N VAL A 62 15.64 -7.72 -23.03
CA VAL A 62 15.85 -8.38 -24.32
C VAL A 62 16.61 -9.67 -24.06
N VAL A 63 16.08 -10.78 -24.57
CA VAL A 63 16.67 -12.11 -24.45
C VAL A 63 16.92 -12.70 -25.84
N ASP A 64 17.70 -13.77 -25.90
CA ASP A 64 18.07 -14.49 -27.13
C ASP A 64 18.83 -13.62 -28.14
N VAL A 65 19.65 -12.68 -27.62
CA VAL A 65 20.55 -11.88 -28.44
C VAL A 65 21.74 -12.73 -28.87
N SER A 66 21.97 -12.85 -30.17
CA SER A 66 23.03 -13.71 -30.72
C SER A 66 24.42 -13.12 -30.48
N HIS A 67 25.44 -14.01 -30.45
CA HIS A 67 26.84 -13.58 -30.41
C HIS A 67 27.32 -12.91 -31.71
N GLU A 68 26.63 -13.17 -32.83
CA GLU A 68 26.94 -12.57 -34.12
C GLU A 68 26.52 -11.11 -34.19
N ASP A 69 25.32 -10.79 -33.62
CA ASP A 69 24.76 -9.45 -33.55
C ASP A 69 24.46 -9.01 -32.09
N PRO A 70 25.48 -8.83 -31.27
CA PRO A 70 25.29 -8.62 -29.84
C PRO A 70 24.82 -7.20 -29.45
N GLU A 71 24.81 -6.28 -30.41
CA GLU A 71 24.48 -4.88 -30.15
C GLU A 71 22.97 -4.67 -30.12
N VAL A 72 22.48 -4.15 -28.98
CA VAL A 72 21.08 -3.80 -28.76
C VAL A 72 20.96 -2.32 -28.49
N LYS A 73 20.11 -1.64 -29.26
CA LYS A 73 19.80 -0.22 -29.06
C LYS A 73 18.41 -0.10 -28.47
N PHE A 74 18.30 0.67 -27.37
CA PHE A 74 17.04 1.03 -26.72
C PHE A 74 16.70 2.48 -27.00
N ASN A 75 15.45 2.74 -27.42
CA ASN A 75 14.85 4.06 -27.43
C ASN A 75 13.62 4.03 -26.52
N TRP A 76 13.50 5.02 -25.64
CA TRP A 76 12.41 5.10 -24.69
C TRP A 76 11.54 6.32 -24.97
N TYR A 77 10.22 6.12 -24.80
CA TYR A 77 9.23 7.15 -24.99
C TYR A 77 8.26 7.19 -23.82
N VAL A 78 7.88 8.38 -23.37
CA VAL A 78 6.83 8.63 -22.38
C VAL A 78 5.77 9.49 -23.05
N ASP A 79 4.53 8.97 -23.15
CA ASP A 79 3.44 9.59 -23.91
C ASP A 79 3.85 10.01 -25.35
N GLY A 80 4.65 9.16 -25.99
CA GLY A 80 5.15 9.40 -27.35
C GLY A 80 6.35 10.34 -27.46
N VAL A 81 6.80 10.96 -26.37
CA VAL A 81 7.97 11.83 -26.32
C VAL A 81 9.21 11.02 -25.98
N GLU A 82 10.27 11.12 -26.79
CA GLU A 82 11.53 10.43 -26.53
C GLU A 82 12.23 10.95 -25.28
N VAL A 83 12.75 10.02 -24.47
CA VAL A 83 13.50 10.34 -23.25
C VAL A 83 14.86 9.65 -23.26
N HIS A 84 15.89 10.28 -22.65
CA HIS A 84 17.27 9.83 -22.73
C HIS A 84 17.91 9.51 -21.39
N ASN A 85 17.11 9.40 -20.33
CA ASN A 85 17.56 9.15 -18.96
C ASN A 85 17.53 7.67 -18.54
N ALA A 86 17.31 6.77 -19.48
CA ALA A 86 17.34 5.32 -19.22
C ALA A 86 18.78 4.82 -19.02
N LYS A 87 18.93 3.79 -18.23
CA LYS A 87 20.22 3.13 -17.95
C LYS A 87 20.19 1.73 -18.53
N THR A 88 21.14 1.42 -19.42
CA THR A 88 21.33 0.06 -19.92
C THR A 88 22.40 -0.63 -19.09
N LYS A 89 22.07 -1.82 -18.59
CA LYS A 89 23.01 -2.66 -17.84
C LYS A 89 23.96 -3.38 -18.82
N PRO A 90 25.16 -3.78 -18.39
CA PRO A 90 26.03 -4.66 -19.18
C PRO A 90 25.27 -5.91 -19.61
N ARG A 91 25.54 -6.39 -20.84
CA ARG A 91 24.98 -7.64 -21.33
C ARG A 91 25.45 -8.82 -20.50
N GLU A 92 24.54 -9.74 -20.24
CA GLU A 92 24.80 -10.96 -19.46
C GLU A 92 24.69 -12.18 -20.37
N GLU A 93 25.74 -13.03 -20.38
CA GLU A 93 25.70 -14.28 -21.12
C GLU A 93 24.81 -15.30 -20.40
N GLN A 94 23.98 -16.01 -21.16
CA GLN A 94 23.04 -17.00 -20.67
C GLN A 94 23.57 -18.42 -20.97
N TYR A 95 23.05 -19.42 -20.27
CA TYR A 95 23.45 -20.84 -20.45
C TYR A 95 23.18 -21.38 -21.85
N ASN A 96 22.27 -20.76 -22.59
CA ASN A 96 21.95 -21.15 -23.98
C ASN A 96 22.88 -20.48 -25.03
N SER A 97 24.01 -19.92 -24.61
CA SER A 97 24.94 -19.19 -25.48
C SER A 97 24.31 -18.02 -26.21
N THR A 98 23.41 -17.29 -25.55
CA THR A 98 22.87 -15.99 -25.99
C THR A 98 23.15 -14.92 -24.94
N TYR A 99 22.91 -13.66 -25.28
CA TYR A 99 22.97 -12.55 -24.33
C TYR A 99 21.58 -12.12 -23.89
N ARG A 100 21.50 -11.70 -22.63
CA ARG A 100 20.40 -10.95 -22.04
C ARG A 100 20.86 -9.51 -21.83
N VAL A 101 20.06 -8.55 -22.30
CA VAL A 101 20.33 -7.12 -22.15
C VAL A 101 19.14 -6.45 -21.47
N VAL A 102 19.40 -5.61 -20.49
CA VAL A 102 18.37 -4.95 -19.69
C VAL A 102 18.55 -3.44 -19.73
N SER A 103 17.50 -2.73 -20.08
CA SER A 103 17.42 -1.26 -19.95
C SER A 103 16.36 -0.89 -18.94
N VAL A 104 16.68 0.09 -18.09
CA VAL A 104 15.81 0.53 -16.98
C VAL A 104 15.56 2.02 -17.10
N LEU A 105 14.29 2.39 -17.09
CA LEU A 105 13.85 3.78 -17.06
C LEU A 105 13.25 4.09 -15.70
N THR A 106 13.83 5.06 -14.99
CA THR A 106 13.22 5.60 -13.77
C THR A 106 12.01 6.43 -14.15
N VAL A 107 10.89 6.20 -13.47
CA VAL A 107 9.64 6.92 -13.70
C VAL A 107 9.30 7.81 -12.51
N LEU A 108 8.53 8.87 -12.75
CA LEU A 108 7.97 9.69 -11.69
C LEU A 108 6.72 9.00 -11.13
N HIS A 109 6.54 9.00 -9.80
CA HIS A 109 5.41 8.38 -9.13
C HIS A 109 4.07 8.85 -9.70
N GLN A 110 3.89 10.17 -9.81
CA GLN A 110 2.67 10.77 -10.34
C GLN A 110 2.43 10.44 -11.82
N ASP A 111 3.47 10.40 -12.63
CA ASP A 111 3.34 10.07 -14.05
C ASP A 111 2.82 8.64 -14.23
N TRP A 112 3.32 7.70 -13.44
CA TRP A 112 2.82 6.33 -13.44
C TRP A 112 1.36 6.26 -12.93
N LEU A 113 1.07 6.88 -11.79
CA LEU A 113 -0.27 6.86 -11.18
C LEU A 113 -1.31 7.57 -12.06
N ASN A 114 -0.91 8.59 -12.82
CA ASN A 114 -1.77 9.27 -13.80
C ASN A 114 -1.96 8.46 -15.10
N GLY A 115 -1.30 7.30 -15.22
CA GLY A 115 -1.49 6.38 -16.34
C GLY A 115 -0.74 6.77 -17.61
N LYS A 116 0.37 7.51 -17.52
CA LYS A 116 1.25 7.76 -18.68
C LYS A 116 1.72 6.46 -19.29
N GLU A 117 1.87 6.47 -20.62
CA GLU A 117 2.33 5.33 -21.38
C GLU A 117 3.86 5.35 -21.54
N TYR A 118 4.47 4.21 -21.23
CA TYR A 118 5.92 4.01 -21.35
C TYR A 118 6.17 3.01 -22.46
N LYS A 119 6.93 3.42 -23.48
CA LYS A 119 7.27 2.58 -24.62
C LYS A 119 8.76 2.33 -24.68
N CYS A 120 9.15 1.04 -24.76
CA CYS A 120 10.51 0.60 -25.07
C CYS A 120 10.55 0.15 -26.52
N GLN A 121 11.40 0.76 -27.33
CA GLN A 121 11.70 0.36 -28.71
C GLN A 121 13.10 -0.25 -28.75
N VAL A 122 13.20 -1.44 -29.27
CA VAL A 122 14.44 -2.22 -29.33
C VAL A 122 14.83 -2.47 -30.77
N SER A 123 16.05 -2.10 -31.13
CA SER A 123 16.66 -2.37 -32.43
C SER A 123 17.87 -3.29 -32.28
N ASN A 124 17.97 -4.27 -33.17
CA ASN A 124 19.09 -5.19 -33.30
C ASN A 124 19.21 -5.60 -34.78
N LYS A 125 20.40 -5.90 -35.28
CA LYS A 125 20.63 -6.24 -36.68
C LYS A 125 19.91 -7.50 -37.12
N ALA A 126 19.69 -8.45 -36.19
CA ALA A 126 18.95 -9.69 -36.48
C ALA A 126 17.44 -9.45 -36.60
N LEU A 127 16.92 -8.26 -36.25
CA LEU A 127 15.51 -7.92 -36.35
C LEU A 127 15.23 -7.22 -37.69
N PRO A 128 14.17 -7.61 -38.41
CA PRO A 128 13.77 -6.97 -39.64
C PRO A 128 13.23 -5.55 -39.45
N ALA A 129 12.71 -5.25 -38.24
CA ALA A 129 12.25 -3.94 -37.80
C ALA A 129 12.37 -3.84 -36.29
N PRO A 130 12.44 -2.63 -35.73
CA PRO A 130 12.44 -2.44 -34.28
C PRO A 130 11.20 -3.05 -33.61
N ILE A 131 11.38 -3.71 -32.46
CA ILE A 131 10.28 -4.23 -31.65
C ILE A 131 9.89 -3.17 -30.64
N GLU A 132 8.60 -2.84 -30.59
CA GLU A 132 8.03 -1.91 -29.61
C GLU A 132 7.17 -2.64 -28.58
N LYS A 133 7.34 -2.29 -27.31
CA LYS A 133 6.49 -2.73 -26.22
C LYS A 133 6.05 -1.50 -25.42
N THR A 134 4.78 -1.43 -25.09
CA THR A 134 4.18 -0.32 -24.35
C THR A 134 3.52 -0.84 -23.09
N ILE A 135 3.65 -0.09 -22.00
CA ILE A 135 3.05 -0.41 -20.71
C ILE A 135 2.55 0.86 -20.04
N SER A 136 1.46 0.75 -19.32
CA SER A 136 0.90 1.80 -18.46
C SER A 136 0.17 1.14 -17.28
N LYS A 137 -0.17 1.93 -16.29
CA LYS A 137 -1.05 1.49 -15.19
C LYS A 137 -2.39 1.01 -15.77
N ALA A 138 -3.00 0.03 -15.11
CA ALA A 138 -4.34 -0.46 -15.49
C ALA A 138 -5.37 0.68 -15.47
N LYS A 139 -6.16 0.78 -16.53
CA LYS A 139 -7.23 1.77 -16.66
C LYS A 139 -8.46 1.32 -15.87
N GLY A 140 -9.17 2.24 -15.24
CA GLY A 140 -10.38 1.98 -14.47
C GLY A 140 -10.50 2.88 -13.25
N GLN A 141 -11.67 2.88 -12.63
CA GLN A 141 -11.91 3.62 -11.39
C GLN A 141 -11.22 2.91 -10.22
N PRO A 142 -10.30 3.55 -9.51
CA PRO A 142 -9.69 2.97 -8.33
C PRO A 142 -10.73 2.65 -7.24
N ARG A 143 -10.57 1.51 -6.57
CA ARG A 143 -11.45 1.06 -5.48
C ARG A 143 -10.58 0.76 -4.25
N GLU A 144 -10.98 1.29 -3.12
CA GLU A 144 -10.24 1.21 -1.87
C GLU A 144 -10.29 -0.22 -1.29
N PRO A 145 -9.15 -0.80 -0.87
CA PRO A 145 -9.10 -2.10 -0.22
C PRO A 145 -9.73 -2.07 1.17
N GLN A 146 -10.52 -3.10 1.47
CA GLN A 146 -10.97 -3.41 2.82
C GLN A 146 -10.01 -4.41 3.44
N VAL A 147 -9.50 -4.11 4.64
CA VAL A 147 -8.48 -4.90 5.32
C VAL A 147 -9.02 -5.51 6.60
N TYR A 148 -8.91 -6.82 6.74
CA TYR A 148 -9.33 -7.58 7.91
C TYR A 148 -8.19 -8.46 8.41
N THR A 149 -7.93 -8.42 9.70
CA THR A 149 -6.98 -9.32 10.36
C THR A 149 -7.73 -10.46 11.06
N LEU A 150 -7.21 -11.68 10.94
CA LEU A 150 -7.81 -12.87 11.51
C LEU A 150 -6.79 -13.54 12.44
N PRO A 151 -7.21 -13.91 13.67
CA PRO A 151 -6.36 -14.59 14.64
C PRO A 151 -6.08 -16.03 14.22
N PRO A 152 -5.14 -16.71 14.89
CA PRO A 152 -4.88 -18.12 14.66
C PRO A 152 -6.10 -18.99 14.92
N CYS A 153 -6.27 -20.05 14.14
CA CYS A 153 -7.26 -21.08 14.40
C CYS A 153 -6.97 -21.78 15.75
N ARG A 154 -8.00 -22.21 16.44
CA ARG A 154 -7.86 -22.89 17.74
C ARG A 154 -6.96 -24.12 17.65
N ASP A 155 -7.03 -24.88 16.57
CA ASP A 155 -6.24 -26.10 16.37
C ASP A 155 -4.73 -25.81 16.22
N GLU A 156 -4.37 -24.62 15.72
CA GLU A 156 -2.96 -24.21 15.64
C GLU A 156 -2.36 -23.87 17.00
N LEU A 157 -3.18 -23.52 17.99
CA LEU A 157 -2.70 -23.21 19.34
C LEU A 157 -2.08 -24.40 20.08
N THR A 158 -2.22 -25.60 19.54
CA THR A 158 -1.53 -26.80 20.02
C THR A 158 -0.10 -26.93 19.51
N LYS A 159 0.25 -26.19 18.45
CA LYS A 159 1.55 -26.21 17.78
C LYS A 159 2.50 -25.16 18.36
N ASN A 160 3.79 -25.23 17.99
CA ASN A 160 4.81 -24.27 18.40
C ASN A 160 4.72 -22.92 17.64
N GLN A 161 4.16 -22.96 16.43
CA GLN A 161 3.94 -21.79 15.59
C GLN A 161 2.47 -21.65 15.22
N VAL A 162 2.04 -20.42 15.04
CA VAL A 162 0.67 -20.05 14.69
C VAL A 162 0.65 -19.13 13.47
N SER A 163 -0.46 -19.16 12.73
CA SER A 163 -0.67 -18.35 11.53
C SER A 163 -1.62 -17.20 11.83
N LEU A 164 -1.18 -15.97 11.54
CA LEU A 164 -1.99 -14.76 11.52
C LEU A 164 -2.34 -14.45 10.07
N TRP A 165 -3.54 -13.98 9.84
CA TRP A 165 -4.04 -13.75 8.49
C TRP A 165 -4.47 -12.32 8.28
N CYS A 166 -4.17 -11.78 7.09
CA CYS A 166 -4.67 -10.51 6.62
C CYS A 166 -5.45 -10.77 5.33
N LEU A 167 -6.75 -10.52 5.36
CA LEU A 167 -7.62 -10.53 4.19
C LEU A 167 -7.72 -9.12 3.67
N VAL A 168 -7.38 -8.92 2.40
CA VAL A 168 -7.52 -7.65 1.69
C VAL A 168 -8.45 -7.86 0.52
N LYS A 169 -9.56 -7.14 0.43
CA LYS A 169 -10.57 -7.34 -0.62
C LYS A 169 -11.19 -6.06 -1.14
N GLY A 170 -11.84 -6.15 -2.29
CA GLY A 170 -12.64 -5.08 -2.87
C GLY A 170 -11.80 -4.00 -3.55
N PHE A 171 -10.53 -4.22 -3.82
CA PHE A 171 -9.64 -3.22 -4.40
C PHE A 171 -9.52 -3.30 -5.93
N TYR A 172 -9.20 -2.17 -6.53
CA TYR A 172 -8.85 -2.04 -7.94
C TYR A 172 -7.95 -0.81 -8.13
N PRO A 173 -6.90 -0.87 -8.94
CA PRO A 173 -6.38 -2.03 -9.69
C PRO A 173 -5.71 -3.08 -8.80
N SER A 174 -5.16 -4.14 -9.42
CA SER A 174 -4.49 -5.24 -8.72
C SER A 174 -3.14 -4.89 -8.09
N ASP A 175 -2.58 -3.74 -8.45
CA ASP A 175 -1.30 -3.25 -7.92
C ASP A 175 -1.43 -2.90 -6.44
N ILE A 176 -0.80 -3.71 -5.59
CA ILE A 176 -0.92 -3.62 -4.14
C ILE A 176 0.34 -4.15 -3.46
N ALA A 177 0.66 -3.63 -2.29
CA ALA A 177 1.72 -4.17 -1.44
C ALA A 177 1.18 -4.45 -0.04
N VAL A 178 1.56 -5.60 0.53
CA VAL A 178 1.18 -6.01 1.88
C VAL A 178 2.43 -6.39 2.65
N GLU A 179 2.57 -5.86 3.86
CA GLU A 179 3.70 -6.12 4.75
C GLU A 179 3.20 -6.35 6.16
N TRP A 180 4.03 -7.01 6.96
CA TRP A 180 3.76 -7.24 8.37
C TRP A 180 4.84 -6.64 9.23
N GLU A 181 4.42 -6.14 10.39
CA GLU A 181 5.32 -5.66 11.43
C GLU A 181 4.82 -6.06 12.83
N SER A 182 5.73 -6.05 13.78
CA SER A 182 5.42 -6.18 15.20
C SER A 182 6.20 -5.14 15.98
N ASN A 183 5.51 -4.32 16.78
CA ASN A 183 6.13 -3.24 17.55
C ASN A 183 7.03 -2.31 16.70
N GLY A 184 6.61 -2.01 15.46
CA GLY A 184 7.35 -1.17 14.52
C GLY A 184 8.57 -1.84 13.87
N GLN A 185 8.77 -3.14 14.07
CA GLN A 185 9.82 -3.92 13.43
C GLN A 185 9.22 -4.82 12.34
N PRO A 186 9.83 -4.85 11.14
CA PRO A 186 9.33 -5.69 10.05
C PRO A 186 9.37 -7.17 10.42
N GLU A 187 8.31 -7.88 10.09
CA GLU A 187 8.25 -9.34 10.12
C GLU A 187 8.57 -9.90 8.74
N ASN A 188 9.37 -10.98 8.69
CA ASN A 188 9.86 -11.54 7.43
C ASN A 188 9.23 -12.90 7.08
N ASN A 189 8.65 -13.59 8.07
CA ASN A 189 8.10 -14.92 7.86
C ASN A 189 6.62 -14.88 7.43
N TYR A 190 6.36 -14.22 6.31
CA TYR A 190 5.02 -14.17 5.72
C TYR A 190 5.02 -14.49 4.23
N LYS A 191 3.86 -14.92 3.74
CA LYS A 191 3.58 -15.16 2.33
C LYS A 191 2.26 -14.51 1.96
N THR A 192 2.26 -13.80 0.83
CA THR A 192 1.07 -13.15 0.30
C THR A 192 0.69 -13.79 -1.03
N THR A 193 -0.58 -14.12 -1.22
CA THR A 193 -1.07 -14.63 -2.50
C THR A 193 -1.03 -13.55 -3.58
N PRO A 194 -0.95 -13.90 -4.85
CA PRO A 194 -1.29 -12.96 -5.92
C PRO A 194 -2.72 -12.43 -5.73
N PRO A 195 -3.02 -11.21 -6.23
CA PRO A 195 -4.39 -10.73 -6.32
C PRO A 195 -5.26 -11.67 -7.17
N VAL A 196 -6.44 -11.99 -6.69
CA VAL A 196 -7.43 -12.84 -7.39
C VAL A 196 -8.60 -11.97 -7.78
N LEU A 197 -9.03 -12.06 -9.04
CA LEU A 197 -10.20 -11.33 -9.54
C LEU A 197 -11.47 -11.91 -8.93
N ASP A 198 -12.26 -11.05 -8.29
CA ASP A 198 -13.55 -11.39 -7.74
C ASP A 198 -14.67 -11.21 -8.77
N SER A 199 -15.84 -11.78 -8.49
CA SER A 199 -17.03 -11.75 -9.36
C SER A 199 -17.56 -10.34 -9.65
N ASP A 200 -17.27 -9.36 -8.78
CA ASP A 200 -17.68 -7.96 -8.92
C ASP A 200 -16.65 -7.08 -9.69
N GLY A 201 -15.61 -7.71 -10.23
CA GLY A 201 -14.52 -7.04 -10.96
C GLY A 201 -13.48 -6.38 -10.07
N SER A 202 -13.57 -6.50 -8.75
CA SER A 202 -12.51 -6.13 -7.81
C SER A 202 -11.54 -7.28 -7.60
N PHE A 203 -10.48 -7.02 -6.81
CA PHE A 203 -9.51 -8.02 -6.43
C PHE A 203 -9.56 -8.30 -4.93
N PHE A 204 -9.12 -9.50 -4.56
CA PHE A 204 -8.83 -9.86 -3.17
C PHE A 204 -7.53 -10.67 -3.09
N LEU A 205 -6.95 -10.70 -1.90
CA LEU A 205 -5.79 -11.54 -1.57
C LEU A 205 -5.76 -11.88 -0.07
N TYR A 206 -4.94 -12.86 0.26
CA TYR A 206 -4.59 -13.20 1.63
C TYR A 206 -3.08 -13.06 1.86
N SER A 207 -2.71 -12.56 3.03
CA SER A 207 -1.35 -12.61 3.53
C SER A 207 -1.31 -13.41 4.84
N LYS A 208 -0.40 -14.38 4.92
CA LYS A 208 -0.22 -15.25 6.07
C LYS A 208 1.12 -14.96 6.74
N LEU A 209 1.09 -14.51 7.99
CA LEU A 209 2.25 -14.39 8.85
C LEU A 209 2.36 -15.59 9.78
N THR A 210 3.53 -16.23 9.83
CA THR A 210 3.82 -17.30 10.77
C THR A 210 4.69 -16.78 11.89
N VAL A 211 4.24 -16.95 13.13
CA VAL A 211 4.93 -16.48 14.34
C VAL A 211 5.02 -17.58 15.38
N ASP A 212 5.98 -17.48 16.29
CA ASP A 212 6.06 -18.39 17.43
C ASP A 212 4.86 -18.18 18.36
N LYS A 213 4.26 -19.27 18.79
CA LYS A 213 3.09 -19.24 19.68
C LYS A 213 3.35 -18.40 20.94
N SER A 214 4.56 -18.46 21.50
CA SER A 214 4.94 -17.70 22.67
C SER A 214 4.78 -16.19 22.47
N ARG A 215 5.17 -15.66 21.32
CA ARG A 215 5.00 -14.25 20.99
C ARG A 215 3.54 -13.84 20.94
N TRP A 216 2.70 -14.69 20.34
CA TRP A 216 1.25 -14.49 20.30
C TRP A 216 0.65 -14.51 21.71
N GLN A 217 1.01 -15.51 22.53
CA GLN A 217 0.50 -15.67 23.89
C GLN A 217 0.95 -14.56 24.84
N GLN A 218 2.11 -13.96 24.61
CA GLN A 218 2.60 -12.78 25.35
C GLN A 218 1.81 -11.50 25.02
N GLY A 219 0.88 -11.54 24.08
CA GLY A 219 0.09 -10.38 23.69
C GLY A 219 0.82 -9.39 22.79
N ASN A 220 1.88 -9.82 22.10
CA ASN A 220 2.54 -8.97 21.10
C ASN A 220 1.53 -8.51 20.05
N VAL A 221 1.65 -7.26 19.65
CA VAL A 221 0.82 -6.66 18.60
C VAL A 221 1.47 -6.93 17.25
N PHE A 222 0.69 -7.48 16.33
CA PHE A 222 1.09 -7.68 14.93
C PHE A 222 0.21 -6.83 14.04
N SER A 223 0.82 -6.17 13.08
CA SER A 223 0.14 -5.23 12.19
C SER A 223 0.31 -5.62 10.75
N CYS A 224 -0.80 -5.71 10.01
CA CYS A 224 -0.83 -5.85 8.57
C CYS A 224 -0.90 -4.45 7.95
N SER A 225 0.10 -4.08 7.18
CA SER A 225 0.21 -2.82 6.47
C SER A 225 -0.09 -3.03 4.99
N VAL A 226 -1.04 -2.29 4.46
CA VAL A 226 -1.48 -2.38 3.06
C VAL A 226 -1.25 -1.05 2.37
N MET A 227 -0.64 -1.10 1.19
CA MET A 227 -0.39 0.05 0.32
C MET A 227 -1.15 -0.12 -0.99
N HIS A 228 -1.95 0.88 -1.35
CA HIS A 228 -2.74 0.89 -2.57
C HIS A 228 -3.08 2.32 -2.99
N GLU A 229 -3.15 2.59 -4.30
CA GLU A 229 -3.38 3.95 -4.82
C GLU A 229 -4.70 4.58 -4.39
N ALA A 230 -5.73 3.78 -4.13
CA ALA A 230 -7.06 4.27 -3.71
C ALA A 230 -7.15 4.59 -2.21
N LEU A 231 -6.16 4.22 -1.41
CA LEU A 231 -6.10 4.56 0.00
C LEU A 231 -5.65 6.01 0.18
N HIS A 232 -6.20 6.67 1.19
CA HIS A 232 -5.66 7.95 1.63
C HIS A 232 -4.19 7.77 2.03
N ASN A 233 -3.31 8.63 1.54
CA ASN A 233 -1.86 8.50 1.68
C ASN A 233 -1.28 7.15 1.20
N HIS A 234 -2.03 6.44 0.34
CA HIS A 234 -1.66 5.14 -0.22
C HIS A 234 -1.37 4.05 0.81
N TYR A 235 -1.86 4.21 2.05
CA TYR A 235 -1.50 3.34 3.15
C TYR A 235 -2.64 3.16 4.15
N THR A 236 -2.79 1.93 4.66
CA THR A 236 -3.61 1.62 5.83
C THR A 236 -2.96 0.50 6.63
N GLN A 237 -3.31 0.40 7.91
CA GLN A 237 -2.78 -0.60 8.81
C GLN A 237 -3.89 -1.18 9.67
N LYS A 238 -3.90 -2.51 9.85
CA LYS A 238 -4.77 -3.21 10.80
C LYS A 238 -3.93 -4.07 11.72
N SER A 239 -4.17 -3.92 13.02
CA SER A 239 -3.43 -4.64 14.05
C SER A 239 -4.26 -5.73 14.68
N LEU A 240 -3.60 -6.77 15.17
CA LEU A 240 -4.20 -7.82 15.99
C LEU A 240 -3.23 -8.26 17.08
N SER A 241 -3.80 -8.64 18.22
CA SER A 241 -3.08 -9.22 19.35
C SER A 241 -4.01 -10.14 20.13
N LEU A 242 -3.44 -11.03 20.92
CA LEU A 242 -4.23 -11.74 21.91
C LEU A 242 -4.61 -10.74 23.01
N SER A 243 -5.90 -10.41 23.11
CA SER A 243 -6.40 -9.57 24.21
C SER A 243 -6.08 -10.26 25.54
N PRO A 244 -5.51 -9.54 26.53
CA PRO A 244 -5.35 -10.11 27.87
C PRO A 244 -6.75 -10.45 28.38
N GLY A 245 -7.03 -11.75 28.44
CA GLY A 245 -8.30 -12.24 28.94
C GLY A 245 -8.52 -11.77 30.37
N LYS A 246 -9.58 -11.00 30.63
CA LYS A 246 -10.24 -11.04 31.93
C LYS A 246 -10.65 -12.49 32.14
N GLY A 247 -9.98 -13.16 33.04
CA GLY A 247 -10.29 -14.55 33.41
C GLY A 247 -11.77 -14.70 33.73
N GLY A 248 -12.45 -15.54 32.99
CA GLY A 248 -13.84 -15.89 33.25
C GLY A 248 -14.50 -16.43 32.00
N SER A 249 -14.62 -17.76 31.94
CA SER A 249 -15.55 -18.57 31.17
C SER A 249 -15.88 -18.19 29.72
N GLY A 250 -15.35 -18.99 28.82
CA GLY A 250 -15.99 -19.51 27.62
C GLY A 250 -16.91 -18.62 26.81
N GLY A 251 -16.44 -17.44 26.38
CA GLY A 251 -17.09 -16.74 25.29
C GLY A 251 -16.24 -16.92 24.05
N SER A 252 -16.80 -17.33 22.94
CA SER A 252 -16.17 -17.23 21.64
C SER A 252 -15.96 -15.75 21.35
N GLY A 253 -14.83 -15.21 21.83
CA GLY A 253 -14.50 -13.83 21.65
C GLY A 253 -14.26 -13.55 20.19
N GLY A 254 -15.17 -12.83 19.58
CA GLY A 254 -14.80 -12.00 18.49
C GLY A 254 -13.68 -11.11 19.01
N SER A 255 -12.49 -11.21 18.40
CA SER A 255 -11.37 -10.35 18.69
C SER A 255 -11.83 -8.92 18.45
N GLY A 256 -11.97 -8.20 19.52
CA GLY A 256 -12.30 -6.81 19.45
C GLY A 256 -11.23 -6.10 18.61
N GLY A 257 -11.60 -5.69 17.42
CA GLY A 257 -10.86 -4.69 16.76
C GLY A 257 -10.88 -3.46 17.67
N SER A 258 -9.74 -3.16 18.26
CA SER A 258 -9.54 -1.88 18.90
C SER A 258 -9.62 -0.83 17.80
N GLY A 259 -10.61 -0.01 17.84
CA GLY A 259 -10.74 1.07 16.89
C GLY A 259 -12.06 1.13 16.16
N GLY A 260 -12.97 0.26 16.42
CA GLY A 260 -14.35 0.49 16.06
C GLY A 260 -15.01 1.44 17.05
N SER A 261 -14.47 2.67 17.16
CA SER A 261 -15.22 3.72 17.82
C SER A 261 -16.44 3.98 16.96
N GLY A 262 -17.62 3.78 17.53
CA GLY A 262 -18.83 4.35 17.01
C GLY A 262 -19.42 3.64 15.81
N GLY A 263 -19.60 2.35 15.87
CA GLY A 263 -20.76 1.82 15.19
C GLY A 263 -22.00 2.33 15.88
N SER A 264 -22.56 3.45 15.39
CA SER A 264 -23.92 3.83 15.70
C SER A 264 -24.83 2.71 15.19
N GLY A 265 -25.29 1.86 16.07
CA GLY A 265 -26.13 0.76 15.65
C GLY A 265 -25.93 -0.50 16.44
N GLY A 266 -24.98 -0.54 17.33
CA GLY A 266 -24.92 -1.56 18.32
C GLY A 266 -25.99 -1.41 19.39
N SER A 267 -27.25 -1.18 19.00
CA SER A 267 -28.35 -1.36 19.92
C SER A 267 -28.29 -2.80 20.33
N GLY A 268 -27.78 -2.99 21.52
CA GLY A 268 -27.68 -4.16 22.27
C GLY A 268 -28.27 -5.40 21.64
N GLY A 269 -27.45 -6.15 21.02
CA GLY A 269 -27.78 -7.53 20.92
C GLY A 269 -27.99 -8.02 22.35
N SER A 270 -29.24 -8.23 22.70
CA SER A 270 -29.61 -8.89 23.95
C SER A 270 -28.92 -10.23 24.01
N GLY A 271 -27.86 -10.33 24.72
CA GLY A 271 -27.09 -11.56 24.84
C GLY A 271 -25.61 -11.37 25.03
N GLY A 272 -25.13 -10.18 24.84
CA GLY A 272 -23.79 -9.84 25.14
C GLY A 272 -23.63 -9.33 26.55
N SER A 273 -23.93 -10.13 27.54
CA SER A 273 -23.54 -9.78 28.92
C SER A 273 -22.02 -9.77 28.96
N GLY A 274 -21.44 -8.64 28.91
CA GLY A 274 -20.00 -8.48 28.97
C GLY A 274 -19.40 -7.62 27.92
N GLY A 275 -20.14 -7.15 26.99
CA GLY A 275 -19.70 -6.09 26.14
C GLY A 275 -19.72 -4.78 26.88
N SER A 276 -18.79 -4.58 27.80
CA SER A 276 -18.55 -3.27 28.36
C SER A 276 -17.95 -2.35 27.32
N GLY A 277 -18.64 -2.07 26.32
CA GLY A 277 -18.15 -1.24 25.26
C GLY A 277 -19.23 -0.80 24.34
N GLY A 278 -20.34 -1.42 24.42
CA GLY A 278 -21.51 -1.00 23.73
C GLY A 278 -22.23 0.11 24.47
N SER A 279 -21.50 0.91 25.21
CA SER A 279 -22.10 2.06 25.86
C SER A 279 -22.23 3.13 24.82
N GLY A 280 -23.41 3.42 24.48
CA GLY A 280 -23.71 4.67 23.91
C GLY A 280 -24.06 4.64 22.48
N GLY A 281 -24.92 3.78 22.14
CA GLY A 281 -25.86 4.16 21.15
C GLY A 281 -26.54 5.42 21.64
N SER A 282 -26.52 6.45 20.80
CA SER A 282 -27.28 7.67 21.00
C SER A 282 -28.75 7.29 21.22
N GLY A 283 -29.20 7.36 22.40
CA GLY A 283 -30.50 6.94 22.84
C GLY A 283 -30.47 6.11 24.10
N GLY A 284 -29.30 5.76 24.54
CA GLY A 284 -29.10 5.21 25.85
C GLY A 284 -29.38 6.27 26.89
N SER A 285 -30.63 6.42 27.23
CA SER A 285 -30.98 7.10 28.45
C SER A 285 -30.26 6.40 29.58
N GLY A 286 -29.32 7.05 30.16
CA GLY A 286 -28.66 6.55 31.33
C GLY A 286 -27.21 6.21 31.17
N GLY A 287 -26.52 6.95 30.41
CA GLY A 287 -25.09 7.07 30.55
C GLY A 287 -24.73 7.65 31.90
N SER A 288 -25.13 6.96 32.97
CA SER A 288 -24.69 7.26 34.32
C SER A 288 -23.30 6.73 34.51
N GLY A 289 -22.37 7.33 33.93
CA GLY A 289 -20.98 6.98 34.04
C GLY A 289 -20.06 8.15 33.99
N GLY A 290 -20.58 9.28 33.72
CA GLY A 290 -19.85 10.53 33.83
C GLY A 290 -19.88 11.04 35.26
N SER A 291 -19.23 10.32 36.16
CA SER A 291 -18.94 10.95 37.45
C SER A 291 -18.01 12.10 37.24
N GLY A 292 -18.48 13.27 37.28
CA GLY A 292 -17.68 14.48 37.23
C GLY A 292 -18.32 15.68 36.58
N GLY A 293 -19.47 15.55 36.06
CA GLY A 293 -20.20 16.68 35.59
C GLY A 293 -21.01 17.29 36.70
N SER A 294 -20.41 18.11 37.55
CA SER A 294 -21.11 18.90 38.53
C SER A 294 -21.96 19.92 37.78
N GLY A 295 -23.28 19.72 37.85
CA GLY A 295 -24.25 20.79 37.88
C GLY A 295 -24.44 21.56 36.60
N GLY A 296 -25.01 20.95 35.63
CA GLY A 296 -25.75 21.65 34.63
C GLY A 296 -27.22 21.61 34.97
N SER A 297 -27.71 22.47 35.87
CA SER A 297 -29.11 22.75 36.01
C SER A 297 -29.58 23.51 34.78
N GLY A 298 -30.57 22.98 34.09
CA GLY A 298 -31.47 23.55 33.13
C GLY A 298 -31.18 24.97 32.68
N GLY A 299 -30.56 25.12 31.57
CA GLY A 299 -30.54 26.31 30.79
C GLY A 299 -31.25 26.05 29.49
N SER A 300 -32.45 26.49 29.38
CA SER A 300 -33.14 26.64 28.11
C SER A 300 -32.42 27.65 27.26
N GLY A 301 -32.09 27.27 26.05
CA GLY A 301 -31.88 28.15 24.93
C GLY A 301 -30.84 29.23 25.07
N GLY A 302 -29.74 28.99 24.45
CA GLY A 302 -28.76 30.00 24.18
C GLY A 302 -27.56 29.35 23.53
N SER A 303 -27.36 29.52 22.25
CA SER A 303 -26.11 29.35 21.57
C SER A 303 -25.07 30.29 22.19
N GLY A 304 -24.51 29.88 23.31
CA GLY A 304 -23.43 30.59 23.99
C GLY A 304 -22.23 29.67 24.01
N GLY A 305 -21.34 29.85 23.08
CA GLY A 305 -20.02 29.26 23.16
C GLY A 305 -19.41 29.64 24.49
N SER A 306 -19.18 28.69 25.37
CA SER A 306 -18.41 28.87 26.60
C SER A 306 -17.05 29.40 26.22
N ALA A 307 -16.76 30.65 26.53
CA ALA A 307 -15.44 31.21 26.36
C ALA A 307 -14.47 30.34 27.17
N PRO A 308 -13.36 29.89 26.55
CA PRO A 308 -12.38 29.06 27.23
C PRO A 308 -11.82 29.83 28.41
N THR A 309 -11.66 29.15 29.54
CA THR A 309 -11.02 29.74 30.73
C THR A 309 -9.60 30.16 30.38
N SER A 310 -9.11 31.26 30.91
CA SER A 310 -7.81 31.87 30.57
C SER A 310 -6.63 30.88 30.65
N SER A 311 -6.71 29.85 31.44
CA SER A 311 -5.70 28.79 31.54
C SER A 311 -5.72 27.82 30.34
N SER A 312 -6.89 27.50 29.83
CA SER A 312 -7.05 26.64 28.64
C SER A 312 -6.53 27.34 27.38
N THR A 313 -6.82 28.62 27.22
CA THR A 313 -6.35 29.44 26.07
C THR A 313 -4.82 29.53 26.06
N LYS A 314 -4.18 29.76 27.23
CA LYS A 314 -2.72 29.79 27.32
C LYS A 314 -2.06 28.45 27.00
N LYS A 315 -2.66 27.33 27.40
CA LYS A 315 -2.17 25.99 27.03
C LYS A 315 -2.24 25.76 25.52
N THR A 316 -3.39 26.10 24.92
CA THR A 316 -3.59 25.96 23.45
C THR A 316 -2.61 26.85 22.68
N GLN A 317 -2.40 28.07 23.13
CA GLN A 317 -1.41 28.98 22.52
C GLN A 317 0.00 28.39 22.56
N LEU A 318 0.45 27.90 23.71
CA LEU A 318 1.79 27.29 23.85
C LEU A 318 1.96 26.07 22.94
N GLN A 319 0.95 25.24 22.80
CA GLN A 319 0.99 24.08 21.92
C GLN A 319 1.06 24.50 20.43
N LEU A 320 0.34 25.55 20.03
CA LEU A 320 0.42 26.09 18.67
C LEU A 320 1.80 26.73 18.40
N GLU A 321 2.40 27.38 19.38
CA GLU A 321 3.77 27.90 19.27
C GLU A 321 4.79 26.76 19.10
N HIS A 322 4.65 25.65 19.82
CA HIS A 322 5.46 24.46 19.62
C HIS A 322 5.25 23.84 18.23
N LEU A 323 4.02 23.71 17.76
CA LEU A 323 3.71 23.22 16.40
C LEU A 323 4.39 24.12 15.36
N LEU A 324 4.31 25.42 15.53
CA LEU A 324 4.93 26.40 14.63
C LEU A 324 6.44 26.21 14.56
N LEU A 325 7.11 26.03 15.71
CA LEU A 325 8.56 25.80 15.78
C LEU A 325 8.97 24.51 15.07
N GLU A 326 8.26 23.40 15.29
CA GLU A 326 8.57 22.11 14.66
C GLU A 326 8.42 22.18 13.13
N LEU A 327 7.34 22.81 12.63
CA LEU A 327 7.12 23.01 11.20
C LEU A 327 8.19 23.93 10.58
N GLN A 328 8.59 24.98 11.28
CA GLN A 328 9.68 25.89 10.85
C GLN A 328 11.03 25.20 10.83
N MET A 329 11.33 24.33 11.79
CA MET A 329 12.56 23.54 11.80
C MET A 329 12.65 22.63 10.56
N ILE A 330 11.55 21.97 10.20
CA ILE A 330 11.50 21.16 8.97
C ILE A 330 11.72 22.03 7.75
N LEU A 331 11.00 23.14 7.62
CA LEU A 331 11.11 24.05 6.47
C LEU A 331 12.54 24.61 6.32
N ASN A 332 13.16 25.05 7.41
CA ASN A 332 14.53 25.53 7.41
C ASN A 332 15.54 24.43 7.04
N GLY A 333 15.33 23.21 7.54
CA GLY A 333 16.14 22.07 7.17
C GLY A 333 16.08 21.78 5.66
N ILE A 334 14.90 21.87 5.05
CA ILE A 334 14.69 21.68 3.60
C ILE A 334 15.38 22.82 2.81
N ASN A 335 15.15 24.07 3.20
CA ASN A 335 15.69 25.24 2.50
C ASN A 335 17.23 25.31 2.54
N ASN A 336 17.84 24.81 3.61
CA ASN A 336 19.30 24.78 3.75
C ASN A 336 19.94 23.55 3.11
N TYR A 337 19.14 22.63 2.57
CA TYR A 337 19.62 21.36 2.03
C TYR A 337 19.96 21.46 0.54
N LYS A 338 21.26 21.65 0.23
CA LYS A 338 21.76 21.67 -1.15
C LYS A 338 22.19 20.26 -1.61
N ASN A 339 21.25 19.47 -2.12
CA ASN A 339 21.54 18.13 -2.61
C ASN A 339 20.63 17.78 -3.81
N PRO A 340 21.10 17.00 -4.80
CA PRO A 340 20.26 16.49 -5.91
C PRO A 340 19.00 15.74 -5.47
N LYS A 341 18.99 15.17 -4.27
CA LYS A 341 17.80 14.54 -3.68
C LYS A 341 16.69 15.55 -3.37
N LEU A 342 17.02 16.84 -3.18
CA LEU A 342 16.05 17.90 -2.95
C LEU A 342 15.03 18.01 -4.08
N THR A 343 15.50 17.96 -5.34
CA THR A 343 14.62 18.00 -6.51
C THR A 343 13.55 16.91 -6.43
N ARG A 344 13.92 15.73 -5.95
CA ARG A 344 13.00 14.60 -5.78
C ARG A 344 11.99 14.82 -4.64
N MET A 345 12.40 15.49 -3.55
CA MET A 345 11.48 15.88 -2.48
C MET A 345 10.46 16.92 -2.99
N LEU A 346 10.90 17.87 -3.81
CA LEU A 346 10.05 18.93 -4.34
C LEU A 346 9.05 18.42 -5.41
N THR A 347 9.26 17.25 -5.98
CA THR A 347 8.31 16.63 -6.93
C THR A 347 7.14 15.96 -6.23
N PHE A 348 7.26 15.66 -4.94
CA PHE A 348 6.17 15.10 -4.17
C PHE A 348 5.07 16.14 -3.93
N LYS A 349 3.82 15.68 -3.95
CA LYS A 349 2.64 16.51 -3.79
C LYS A 349 1.84 16.08 -2.57
N PHE A 350 1.51 17.04 -1.73
CA PHE A 350 0.70 16.88 -0.54
C PHE A 350 -0.72 17.33 -0.80
N TYR A 351 -1.68 16.68 -0.21
CA TYR A 351 -3.06 17.12 -0.23
C TYR A 351 -3.26 18.32 0.70
N MET A 352 -4.02 19.27 0.23
CA MET A 352 -4.29 20.51 0.96
C MET A 352 -5.77 20.56 1.36
N PRO A 353 -6.09 20.92 2.60
CA PRO A 353 -7.48 21.07 2.99
C PRO A 353 -8.12 22.23 2.22
N LYS A 354 -9.37 22.07 1.80
CA LYS A 354 -10.17 23.16 1.19
C LYS A 354 -10.24 24.37 2.12
N LYS A 355 -10.33 24.12 3.42
CA LYS A 355 -10.39 25.15 4.45
C LYS A 355 -9.52 24.74 5.65
N ALA A 356 -8.77 25.67 6.19
CA ALA A 356 -7.97 25.50 7.40
C ALA A 356 -8.10 26.78 8.25
N THR A 357 -9.09 26.83 9.15
CA THR A 357 -9.43 28.02 9.95
C THR A 357 -9.73 27.70 11.41
N GLU A 358 -9.87 26.44 11.77
CA GLU A 358 -10.24 25.96 13.11
C GLU A 358 -9.34 24.80 13.51
N LEU A 359 -9.17 24.59 14.83
CA LEU A 359 -8.29 23.55 15.35
C LEU A 359 -8.65 22.12 14.88
N LYS A 360 -9.94 21.84 14.63
CA LYS A 360 -10.38 20.55 14.08
C LYS A 360 -9.78 20.24 12.71
N HIS A 361 -9.40 21.26 11.93
CA HIS A 361 -8.75 21.08 10.63
C HIS A 361 -7.34 20.53 10.74
N LEU A 362 -6.74 20.48 11.95
CA LEU A 362 -5.49 19.78 12.21
C LEU A 362 -5.58 18.27 11.93
N GLN A 363 -6.78 17.70 11.83
CA GLN A 363 -7.01 16.36 11.32
C GLN A 363 -6.36 16.17 9.94
N CYS A 364 -6.47 17.17 9.05
CA CYS A 364 -5.86 17.13 7.72
C CYS A 364 -4.33 17.18 7.75
N LEU A 365 -3.74 17.83 8.75
CA LEU A 365 -2.29 17.77 8.96
C LEU A 365 -1.86 16.39 9.45
N GLU A 366 -2.60 15.82 10.43
CA GLU A 366 -2.31 14.49 10.96
C GLU A 366 -2.28 13.42 9.88
N GLU A 367 -3.24 13.45 8.98
CA GLU A 367 -3.37 12.50 7.87
C GLU A 367 -2.16 12.58 6.91
N GLU A 368 -1.53 13.75 6.77
CA GLU A 368 -0.37 13.98 5.90
C GLU A 368 0.99 13.82 6.63
N LEU A 369 1.02 13.54 7.95
CA LEU A 369 2.28 13.42 8.71
C LEU A 369 3.13 12.23 8.24
N LYS A 370 2.50 11.11 7.88
CA LYS A 370 3.25 9.95 7.40
C LYS A 370 3.90 10.18 6.05
N PRO A 371 3.21 10.68 5.02
CA PRO A 371 3.84 11.14 3.78
C PRO A 371 4.97 12.14 4.04
N LEU A 372 4.79 13.08 4.96
CA LEU A 372 5.81 14.05 5.31
C LEU A 372 7.07 13.38 5.88
N GLU A 373 6.92 12.40 6.78
CA GLU A 373 8.03 11.60 7.29
C GLU A 373 8.78 10.88 6.16
N GLU A 374 8.06 10.22 5.25
CA GLU A 374 8.65 9.51 4.13
C GLU A 374 9.45 10.44 3.22
N VAL A 375 8.90 11.62 2.89
CA VAL A 375 9.61 12.65 2.09
C VAL A 375 10.89 13.10 2.78
N LEU A 376 10.84 13.39 4.07
CA LEU A 376 12.00 13.82 4.85
C LEU A 376 13.07 12.73 4.95
N ASN A 377 12.67 11.47 5.04
CA ASN A 377 13.59 10.33 5.03
C ASN A 377 14.33 10.17 3.70
N LEU A 378 13.77 10.64 2.57
CA LEU A 378 14.50 10.71 1.28
C LEU A 378 15.74 11.60 1.35
N ALA A 379 15.67 12.65 2.16
CA ALA A 379 16.75 13.61 2.32
C ALA A 379 17.86 13.12 3.25
N GLN A 380 17.67 12.03 3.97
CA GLN A 380 18.67 11.53 4.92
C GLN A 380 20.03 11.30 4.23
N SER A 381 21.00 12.09 4.65
CA SER A 381 22.41 11.99 4.30
C SER A 381 23.23 12.41 5.50
N LYS A 382 24.55 12.16 5.46
CA LYS A 382 25.47 12.59 6.55
C LYS A 382 25.39 14.10 6.87
N ASN A 383 24.87 14.91 5.97
CA ASN A 383 24.76 16.36 6.10
C ASN A 383 23.33 16.85 6.37
N PHE A 384 22.37 15.96 6.52
CA PHE A 384 20.99 16.30 6.85
C PHE A 384 20.76 16.01 8.34
N HIS A 385 20.77 17.05 9.16
CA HIS A 385 20.75 16.95 10.62
C HIS A 385 19.37 16.83 11.24
N LEU A 386 18.30 16.83 10.43
CA LEU A 386 16.95 16.59 10.93
C LEU A 386 16.78 15.10 11.30
N ARG A 387 16.03 14.85 12.35
CA ARG A 387 15.52 13.53 12.71
C ARG A 387 14.04 13.45 12.37
N PRO A 388 13.68 13.07 11.14
CA PRO A 388 12.29 13.15 10.69
C PRO A 388 11.31 12.44 11.62
N ARG A 389 11.68 11.26 12.08
CA ARG A 389 10.82 10.45 12.97
C ARG A 389 10.51 11.15 14.28
N ASP A 390 11.49 11.76 14.91
CA ASP A 390 11.32 12.46 16.19
C ASP A 390 10.45 13.70 16.00
N LEU A 391 10.73 14.51 14.95
CA LEU A 391 9.95 15.70 14.60
C LEU A 391 8.50 15.38 14.29
N ILE A 392 8.24 14.38 13.46
CA ILE A 392 6.89 13.97 13.09
C ILE A 392 6.14 13.40 14.31
N SER A 393 6.81 12.66 15.18
CA SER A 393 6.22 12.17 16.43
C SER A 393 5.81 13.32 17.35
N ASN A 394 6.65 14.34 17.50
CA ASN A 394 6.34 15.53 18.29
C ASN A 394 5.13 16.27 17.71
N ILE A 395 5.13 16.53 16.40
CA ILE A 395 4.01 17.18 15.72
C ILE A 395 2.71 16.39 15.93
N ASN A 396 2.76 15.05 15.78
CA ASN A 396 1.59 14.20 15.95
C ASN A 396 0.98 14.32 17.36
N VAL A 397 1.80 14.30 18.40
CA VAL A 397 1.34 14.49 19.80
C VAL A 397 0.67 15.84 19.97
N ILE A 398 1.30 16.91 19.48
CA ILE A 398 0.77 18.27 19.59
C ILE A 398 -0.58 18.38 18.83
N VAL A 399 -0.65 17.84 17.64
CA VAL A 399 -1.87 17.86 16.80
C VAL A 399 -3.01 17.11 17.47
N LEU A 400 -2.73 15.92 18.04
CA LEU A 400 -3.73 15.14 18.77
C LEU A 400 -4.30 15.89 19.98
N GLU A 401 -3.45 16.60 20.72
CA GLU A 401 -3.91 17.39 21.85
C GLU A 401 -4.71 18.63 21.43
N LEU A 402 -4.30 19.30 20.34
CA LEU A 402 -4.95 20.53 19.85
C LEU A 402 -6.30 20.28 19.20
N LYS A 403 -6.45 19.20 18.40
CA LYS A 403 -7.73 18.88 17.73
C LYS A 403 -8.79 18.38 18.70
N GLY A 404 -8.40 17.89 19.88
CA GLY A 404 -9.30 17.31 20.87
C GLY A 404 -9.83 15.93 20.45
N SER A 405 -10.84 15.44 21.18
CA SER A 405 -11.44 14.12 20.98
C SER A 405 -12.61 14.10 20.00
N GLU A 406 -12.83 15.15 19.21
CA GLU A 406 -13.87 15.14 18.18
C GLU A 406 -13.49 14.18 17.05
N THR A 407 -14.05 12.99 17.10
CA THR A 407 -13.72 11.87 16.19
C THR A 407 -14.51 11.87 14.88
N THR A 408 -15.35 12.86 14.64
CA THR A 408 -16.30 12.89 13.51
C THR A 408 -15.91 13.85 12.39
N PHE A 409 -14.84 14.62 12.54
CA PHE A 409 -14.39 15.52 11.49
C PHE A 409 -13.71 14.72 10.38
N MET A 410 -14.28 14.77 9.18
CA MET A 410 -13.65 14.24 7.96
C MET A 410 -12.96 15.38 7.21
N CYS A 411 -11.72 15.17 6.82
CA CYS A 411 -10.98 16.16 6.07
C CYS A 411 -11.51 16.27 4.63
N GLU A 412 -11.83 17.49 4.22
CA GLU A 412 -12.14 17.81 2.83
C GLU A 412 -10.91 18.41 2.15
N TYR A 413 -10.44 17.74 1.13
CA TYR A 413 -9.26 18.16 0.38
C TYR A 413 -9.64 18.98 -0.85
N ALA A 414 -8.75 19.92 -1.19
CA ALA A 414 -8.84 20.64 -2.45
C ALA A 414 -8.40 19.74 -3.62
N ASP A 415 -8.85 20.08 -4.82
CA ASP A 415 -8.42 19.37 -6.03
C ASP A 415 -6.95 19.64 -6.38
N GLU A 416 -6.39 20.73 -5.85
CA GLU A 416 -5.00 21.11 -6.03
C GLU A 416 -4.11 20.49 -4.95
N THR A 417 -2.95 20.03 -5.38
CA THR A 417 -1.90 19.50 -4.50
C THR A 417 -0.74 20.48 -4.39
N ALA A 418 -0.04 20.46 -3.27
CA ALA A 418 1.07 21.36 -2.95
C ALA A 418 2.41 20.64 -2.87
N THR A 419 3.51 21.35 -3.15
CA THR A 419 4.85 20.88 -2.82
C THR A 419 5.07 20.86 -1.30
N ILE A 420 6.09 20.15 -0.82
CA ILE A 420 6.42 20.11 0.61
C ILE A 420 6.61 21.51 1.21
N VAL A 421 7.20 22.43 0.46
CA VAL A 421 7.43 23.81 0.92
C VAL A 421 6.11 24.58 1.03
N GLU A 422 5.24 24.48 0.04
CA GLU A 422 3.90 25.08 0.06
C GLU A 422 3.04 24.49 1.18
N PHE A 423 3.09 23.18 1.35
CA PHE A 423 2.39 22.46 2.41
C PHE A 423 2.81 22.97 3.81
N LEU A 424 4.10 22.97 4.10
CA LEU A 424 4.62 23.47 5.37
C LEU A 424 4.27 24.94 5.61
N ASN A 425 4.43 25.81 4.60
CA ASN A 425 4.08 27.22 4.70
C ASN A 425 2.60 27.43 5.01
N ARG A 426 1.71 26.62 4.44
CA ARG A 426 0.27 26.68 4.71
C ARG A 426 -0.04 26.40 6.19
N TRP A 427 0.54 25.34 6.75
CA TRP A 427 0.33 24.98 8.15
C TRP A 427 1.02 25.94 9.13
N ILE A 428 2.16 26.51 8.76
CA ILE A 428 2.81 27.59 9.50
C ILE A 428 1.90 28.82 9.55
N THR A 429 1.32 29.21 8.41
CA THR A 429 0.37 30.34 8.32
C THR A 429 -0.89 30.07 9.14
N PHE A 430 -1.41 28.83 9.08
CA PHE A 430 -2.56 28.41 9.89
C PHE A 430 -2.26 28.56 11.38
N ALA A 431 -1.18 27.98 11.88
CA ALA A 431 -0.81 28.05 13.30
C ALA A 431 -0.64 29.51 13.76
N SER A 432 0.05 30.33 12.97
CA SER A 432 0.26 31.77 13.25
C SER A 432 -1.08 32.53 13.28
N SER A 433 -2.01 32.21 12.38
CA SER A 433 -3.34 32.85 12.33
C SER A 433 -4.16 32.51 13.57
N ILE A 434 -4.16 31.26 14.01
CA ILE A 434 -4.89 30.86 15.23
C ILE A 434 -4.25 31.50 16.46
N ILE A 435 -2.92 31.55 16.58
CA ILE A 435 -2.23 32.22 17.69
C ILE A 435 -2.66 33.69 17.76
N SER A 436 -2.71 34.39 16.63
CA SER A 436 -3.11 35.80 16.59
C SER A 436 -4.57 36.05 16.96
N THR A 437 -5.43 35.03 16.92
CA THR A 437 -6.83 35.13 17.37
C THR A 437 -6.99 34.81 18.89
N LEU A 438 -5.98 34.20 19.49
CA LEU A 438 -5.97 33.84 20.92
C LEU A 438 -5.29 34.90 21.79
N THR A 439 -4.47 35.76 21.17
CA THR A 439 -3.84 36.93 21.82
C THR A 439 -4.74 38.14 21.76
#